data_3babb567e70b603b91b847a86c53be2e
#
_entry.id   3babb567e70b603b91b847a86c53be2e
#
_cell.length_a   1.000
_cell.length_b   1.000
_cell.length_c   1.000
_cell.angle_alpha   90.00
_cell.angle_beta   90.00
_cell.angle_gamma   90.00
#
_symmetry.space_group_name_H-M   'P 1'
#
loop_
_entity.id
_entity.type
_entity.pdbx_description
1 polymer ?
#
loop_
_entity_poly.entity_id
_entity_poly.type
_entity_poly.pdbx_seq_one_letter_code
_entity_poly.pdbx_strand_id
1 'polypeptide(L)'
;MSLTLNKFLKNSGYSSVKLIFLKTKHYLIEAKVNGINGRFILDTGASNSCICTSLEDKFKVTSKENKEKASSATSQMKHTKISRSNAIQIGKWEDKINLITFDMSHINTALSEKQINPIDGIVGADVL
;
A
#
# COMPACT_ATOMS: atom_id res chain seq x y z
N MET A 1 -11.53 -26.44 -10.90
CA MET A 1 -10.81 -26.54 -9.62
C MET A 1 -10.74 -25.20 -8.91
N SER A 2 -10.20 -24.14 -9.53
CA SER A 2 -10.11 -22.81 -8.91
C SER A 2 -11.49 -22.23 -8.55
N LEU A 3 -12.52 -22.45 -9.39
CA LEU A 3 -13.89 -22.00 -9.10
C LEU A 3 -14.47 -22.68 -7.87
N THR A 4 -14.22 -23.99 -7.71
CA THR A 4 -14.70 -24.74 -6.56
C THR A 4 -14.03 -24.29 -5.27
N LEU A 5 -12.71 -24.08 -5.30
CA LEU A 5 -11.96 -23.57 -4.15
C LEU A 5 -12.42 -22.17 -3.77
N ASN A 6 -12.56 -21.28 -4.76
CA ASN A 6 -12.99 -19.92 -4.54
C ASN A 6 -14.38 -19.86 -3.90
N LYS A 7 -15.31 -20.68 -4.41
CA LYS A 7 -16.66 -20.78 -3.85
C LYS A 7 -16.64 -21.29 -2.42
N PHE A 8 -15.83 -22.31 -2.14
CA PHE A 8 -15.66 -22.85 -0.80
C PHE A 8 -15.14 -21.81 0.17
N LEU A 9 -14.11 -21.07 -0.23
CA LEU A 9 -13.51 -20.03 0.62
C LEU A 9 -14.51 -18.91 0.92
N LYS A 10 -15.26 -18.47 -0.08
CA LYS A 10 -16.30 -17.46 0.12
C LYS A 10 -17.37 -17.91 1.11
N ASN A 11 -17.80 -19.16 1.00
CA ASN A 11 -18.79 -19.72 1.92
C ASN A 11 -18.25 -19.86 3.34
N SER A 12 -16.94 -19.94 3.50
CA SER A 12 -16.26 -20.04 4.81
C SER A 12 -15.86 -18.67 5.37
N GLY A 13 -16.35 -17.58 4.80
CA GLY A 13 -16.07 -16.23 5.29
C GLY A 13 -14.85 -15.56 4.69
N TYR A 14 -14.19 -16.21 3.73
CA TYR A 14 -13.05 -15.61 3.02
C TYR A 14 -13.53 -14.76 1.85
N SER A 15 -12.76 -13.74 1.54
CA SER A 15 -12.96 -12.95 0.34
C SER A 15 -11.70 -12.99 -0.50
N SER A 16 -11.84 -12.73 -1.80
CA SER A 16 -10.70 -12.70 -2.70
C SER A 16 -10.52 -11.32 -3.30
N VAL A 17 -9.27 -10.97 -3.59
CA VAL A 17 -8.89 -9.70 -4.21
C VAL A 17 -7.99 -10.01 -5.40
N LYS A 18 -8.25 -9.32 -6.49
CA LYS A 18 -7.45 -9.50 -7.70
C LYS A 18 -6.08 -8.83 -7.54
N LEU A 19 -5.02 -9.57 -7.88
CA LEU A 19 -3.67 -9.03 -7.94
C LEU A 19 -3.23 -8.94 -9.41
N ILE A 20 -2.55 -7.87 -9.74
CA ILE A 20 -2.00 -7.65 -11.09
C ILE A 20 -0.49 -7.77 -11.01
N PHE A 21 0.08 -8.70 -11.77
CA PHE A 21 1.52 -8.91 -11.80
C PHE A 21 2.17 -7.94 -12.78
N LEU A 22 3.11 -7.13 -12.28
CA LEU A 22 3.79 -6.12 -13.07
C LEU A 22 5.09 -6.65 -13.68
N LYS A 23 5.57 -5.97 -14.72
CA LYS A 23 6.86 -6.29 -15.37
C LYS A 23 8.04 -6.23 -14.40
N THR A 24 7.91 -5.45 -13.33
CA THR A 24 8.94 -5.35 -12.27
C THR A 24 8.92 -6.52 -11.31
N LYS A 25 8.09 -7.53 -11.55
CA LYS A 25 7.89 -8.69 -10.67
C LYS A 25 7.25 -8.35 -9.33
N HIS A 26 6.54 -7.24 -9.26
CA HIS A 26 5.73 -6.87 -8.10
C HIS A 26 4.25 -7.11 -8.40
N TYR A 27 3.47 -7.31 -7.36
CA TYR A 27 2.02 -7.38 -7.48
C TYR A 27 1.40 -6.02 -7.19
N LEU A 28 0.47 -5.63 -8.05
CA LEU A 28 -0.33 -4.43 -7.86
C LEU A 28 -1.67 -4.83 -7.25
N ILE A 29 -2.12 -4.09 -6.26
CA ILE A 29 -3.40 -4.29 -5.61
C ILE A 29 -4.15 -2.97 -5.57
N GLU A 30 -5.46 -3.01 -5.80
CA GLU A 30 -6.32 -1.86 -5.61
C GLU A 30 -6.83 -1.85 -4.18
N ALA A 31 -6.73 -0.70 -3.52
CA ALA A 31 -7.16 -0.51 -2.16
C ALA A 31 -7.77 0.87 -2.01
N LYS A 32 -8.59 1.04 -0.97
CA LYS A 32 -9.10 2.36 -0.59
C LYS A 32 -8.42 2.81 0.68
N VAL A 33 -7.96 4.04 0.69
CA VAL A 33 -7.45 4.68 1.88
C VAL A 33 -8.38 5.85 2.20
N ASN A 34 -8.97 5.83 3.39
CA ASN A 34 -9.95 6.82 3.83
C ASN A 34 -11.09 7.00 2.79
N GLY A 35 -11.49 5.89 2.16
CA GLY A 35 -12.57 5.88 1.17
C GLY A 35 -12.17 6.24 -0.25
N ILE A 36 -10.90 6.51 -0.51
CA ILE A 36 -10.40 6.94 -1.82
C ILE A 36 -9.63 5.79 -2.47
N ASN A 37 -9.98 5.46 -3.71
CA ASN A 37 -9.31 4.40 -4.46
C ASN A 37 -7.87 4.75 -4.76
N GLY A 38 -6.99 3.76 -4.65
CA GLY A 38 -5.59 3.90 -5.01
C GLY A 38 -5.01 2.61 -5.55
N ARG A 39 -3.81 2.73 -6.11
CA ARG A 39 -3.03 1.63 -6.67
C ARG A 39 -1.78 1.44 -5.82
N PHE A 40 -1.61 0.25 -5.30
CA PHE A 40 -0.54 -0.04 -4.35
C PHE A 40 0.26 -1.25 -4.79
N ILE A 41 1.56 -1.23 -4.52
CA ILE A 41 2.38 -2.42 -4.63
C ILE A 41 2.22 -3.23 -3.34
N LEU A 42 2.00 -4.53 -3.50
CA LEU A 42 1.97 -5.47 -2.39
C LEU A 42 3.40 -5.93 -2.11
N ASP A 43 3.93 -5.58 -0.95
CA ASP A 43 5.32 -5.88 -0.61
C ASP A 43 5.42 -6.40 0.82
N THR A 44 5.56 -7.72 0.96
CA THR A 44 5.69 -8.37 2.25
C THR A 44 7.02 -8.06 2.94
N GLY A 45 8.00 -7.56 2.21
CA GLY A 45 9.27 -7.09 2.76
C GLY A 45 9.18 -5.71 3.42
N ALA A 46 8.13 -4.95 3.16
CA ALA A 46 7.89 -3.68 3.84
C ALA A 46 7.17 -3.94 5.15
N SER A 47 7.71 -3.49 6.27
CA SER A 47 7.10 -3.68 7.58
C SER A 47 5.89 -2.78 7.81
N ASN A 48 5.82 -1.65 7.13
CA ASN A 48 4.74 -0.68 7.24
C ASN A 48 4.20 -0.33 5.86
N SER A 49 2.88 -0.16 5.78
CA SER A 49 2.26 0.36 4.57
C SER A 49 2.56 1.85 4.43
N CYS A 50 2.71 2.29 3.20
CA CYS A 50 3.19 3.63 2.88
C CYS A 50 2.32 4.30 1.84
N ILE A 51 2.31 5.63 1.88
CA ILE A 51 1.67 6.48 0.87
C ILE A 51 2.67 7.54 0.43
N CYS A 52 2.60 7.92 -0.83
CA CYS A 52 3.43 9.01 -1.34
C CYS A 52 3.04 10.33 -0.67
N THR A 53 4.03 11.09 -0.21
CA THR A 53 3.80 12.36 0.48
C THR A 53 2.96 13.33 -0.35
N SER A 54 3.17 13.37 -1.65
CA SER A 54 2.42 14.26 -2.56
C SER A 54 0.93 13.91 -2.65
N LEU A 55 0.52 12.75 -2.14
CA LEU A 55 -0.86 12.27 -2.23
C LEU A 55 -1.60 12.35 -0.89
N GLU A 56 -1.02 12.98 0.13
CA GLU A 56 -1.65 13.10 1.44
C GLU A 56 -3.04 13.77 1.34
N ASP A 57 -3.13 14.84 0.58
CA ASP A 57 -4.41 15.55 0.42
C ASP A 57 -5.44 14.69 -0.31
N LYS A 58 -5.01 13.96 -1.34
CA LYS A 58 -5.90 13.07 -2.10
C LYS A 58 -6.54 12.02 -1.20
N PHE A 59 -5.74 11.40 -0.33
CA PHE A 59 -6.20 10.32 0.54
C PHE A 59 -6.64 10.78 1.92
N LYS A 60 -6.73 12.08 2.14
CA LYS A 60 -7.14 12.65 3.43
C LYS A 60 -6.26 12.16 4.58
N VAL A 61 -4.97 12.05 4.32
CA VAL A 61 -3.98 11.61 5.28
C VAL A 61 -3.33 12.82 5.91
N THR A 62 -3.31 12.85 7.25
CA THR A 62 -2.61 13.90 8.00
C THR A 62 -1.40 13.26 8.65
N SER A 63 -0.21 13.67 8.25
CA SER A 63 1.03 13.11 8.77
C SER A 63 1.76 14.07 9.69
N LYS A 64 2.55 13.49 10.60
CA LYS A 64 3.46 14.21 11.48
C LYS A 64 4.85 13.67 11.29
N GLU A 65 5.83 14.51 11.55
CA GLU A 65 7.21 14.08 11.50
C GLU A 65 7.43 12.87 12.41
N ASN A 66 8.06 11.82 11.87
CA ASN A 66 8.32 10.62 12.63
C ASN A 66 9.59 10.80 13.44
N LYS A 67 9.44 11.07 14.74
CA LYS A 67 10.57 11.22 15.66
C LYS A 67 11.18 9.88 16.05
N GLU A 68 10.45 8.81 15.90
CA GLU A 68 10.97 7.47 16.12
C GLU A 68 11.65 7.02 14.85
N LYS A 69 12.97 7.02 14.88
CA LYS A 69 13.74 6.47 13.75
C LYS A 69 13.42 5.00 13.64
N ALA A 70 12.78 4.60 12.56
CA ALA A 70 12.71 3.20 12.23
C ALA A 70 14.15 2.70 12.18
N SER A 71 14.46 1.66 12.96
CA SER A 71 15.80 1.09 13.06
C SER A 71 16.33 0.59 11.72
N SER A 72 15.44 0.40 10.75
CA SER A 72 15.77 -0.01 9.38
C SER A 72 15.85 1.18 8.42
N ALA A 73 15.74 2.42 8.90
CA ALA A 73 15.74 3.58 8.02
C ALA A 73 17.08 3.73 7.33
N THR A 74 17.09 3.53 6.03
CA THR A 74 18.22 3.91 5.19
C THR A 74 18.23 5.41 5.03
N SER A 75 19.33 5.96 4.49
CA SER A 75 19.41 7.39 4.19
C SER A 75 18.23 7.90 3.35
N GLN A 76 17.60 7.04 2.59
CA GLN A 76 16.45 7.38 1.74
C GLN A 76 15.17 7.63 2.53
N MET A 77 15.09 7.19 3.77
CA MET A 77 13.90 7.33 4.61
C MET A 77 14.01 8.43 5.67
N LYS A 78 14.96 9.36 5.49
CA LYS A 78 15.22 10.44 6.46
C LYS A 78 14.03 11.38 6.66
N HIS A 79 13.14 11.48 5.68
CA HIS A 79 12.02 12.43 5.69
C HIS A 79 10.68 11.72 5.76
N THR A 80 10.66 10.56 6.41
CA THR A 80 9.39 9.86 6.60
C THR A 80 8.55 10.56 7.65
N LYS A 81 7.26 10.58 7.39
CA LYS A 81 6.26 11.05 8.35
C LYS A 81 5.32 9.91 8.67
N ILE A 82 4.65 9.99 9.79
CA ILE A 82 3.68 8.99 10.20
C ILE A 82 2.29 9.61 10.31
N SER A 83 1.30 8.91 9.79
CA SER A 83 -0.11 9.25 9.95
C SER A 83 -0.82 8.10 10.65
N ARG A 84 -1.55 8.41 11.73
CA ARG A 84 -2.18 7.39 12.56
C ARG A 84 -3.64 7.20 12.22
N SER A 85 -4.11 5.97 12.40
CA SER A 85 -5.54 5.61 12.35
C SER A 85 -6.20 5.93 11.01
N ASN A 86 -5.57 5.51 9.92
CA ASN A 86 -6.15 5.63 8.58
C ASN A 86 -6.94 4.37 8.25
N ALA A 87 -8.12 4.55 7.66
CA ALA A 87 -8.92 3.43 7.20
C ALA A 87 -8.34 2.89 5.90
N ILE A 88 -8.05 1.59 5.87
CA ILE A 88 -7.66 0.91 4.64
C ILE A 88 -8.67 -0.18 4.35
N GLN A 89 -9.10 -0.28 3.10
CA GLN A 89 -10.05 -1.29 2.65
C GLN A 89 -9.50 -2.00 1.42
N ILE A 90 -9.44 -3.31 1.51
CA ILE A 90 -9.02 -4.18 0.42
C ILE A 90 -10.11 -5.21 0.21
N GLY A 91 -10.83 -5.12 -0.92
CA GLY A 91 -12.00 -5.95 -1.12
C GLY A 91 -13.03 -5.71 -0.02
N LYS A 92 -13.39 -6.76 0.69
CA LYS A 92 -14.34 -6.68 1.81
C LYS A 92 -13.67 -6.47 3.16
N TRP A 93 -12.35 -6.57 3.21
CA TRP A 93 -11.59 -6.38 4.45
C TRP A 93 -11.34 -4.90 4.68
N GLU A 94 -11.52 -4.45 5.91
CA GLU A 94 -11.27 -3.08 6.32
C GLU A 94 -10.70 -3.05 7.73
N ASP A 95 -9.72 -2.18 7.95
CA ASP A 95 -9.16 -1.94 9.27
C ASP A 95 -8.55 -0.54 9.31
N LYS A 96 -8.13 -0.13 10.49
CA LYS A 96 -7.38 1.12 10.66
C LYS A 96 -5.91 0.81 10.88
N ILE A 97 -5.06 1.50 10.17
CA ILE A 97 -3.61 1.31 10.25
C ILE A 97 -2.91 2.67 10.33
N ASN A 98 -1.67 2.61 10.76
CA ASN A 98 -0.77 3.75 10.67
C ASN A 98 -0.07 3.70 9.32
N LEU A 99 0.01 4.83 8.65
CA LEU A 99 0.68 4.93 7.36
C LEU A 99 1.96 5.73 7.49
N ILE A 100 2.99 5.28 6.81
CA ILE A 100 4.22 6.05 6.63
C ILE A 100 4.09 6.81 5.33
N THR A 101 4.46 8.07 5.33
CA THR A 101 4.50 8.86 4.09
C THR A 101 5.94 9.24 3.77
N PHE A 102 6.29 9.11 2.52
CA PHE A 102 7.61 9.55 2.02
C PHE A 102 7.53 9.83 0.52
N ASP A 103 8.55 10.49 0.01
CA ASP A 103 8.61 10.82 -1.41
C ASP A 103 8.92 9.56 -2.23
N MET A 104 7.99 9.18 -3.08
CA MET A 104 8.12 8.02 -3.96
C MET A 104 8.45 8.40 -5.40
N SER A 105 8.87 9.63 -5.65
CA SER A 105 9.08 10.08 -7.02
C SER A 105 10.12 9.23 -7.76
N HIS A 106 11.18 8.79 -7.09
CA HIS A 106 12.20 7.93 -7.70
C HIS A 106 11.65 6.55 -8.05
N ILE A 107 10.74 6.01 -7.26
CA ILE A 107 10.08 4.72 -7.54
C ILE A 107 9.21 4.88 -8.77
N ASN A 108 8.39 5.92 -8.83
CA ASN A 108 7.49 6.17 -9.95
C ASN A 108 8.25 6.50 -11.23
N THR A 109 9.40 7.15 -11.14
CA THR A 109 10.27 7.36 -12.29
C THR A 109 10.77 6.03 -12.85
N ALA A 110 11.24 5.13 -11.97
CA ALA A 110 11.69 3.82 -12.40
C ALA A 110 10.56 3.00 -13.04
N LEU A 111 9.34 3.09 -12.49
CA LEU A 111 8.18 2.42 -13.08
C LEU A 111 7.82 2.99 -14.45
N SER A 112 7.88 4.31 -14.62
CA SER A 112 7.56 4.94 -15.90
C SER A 112 8.54 4.56 -17.00
N GLU A 113 9.80 4.31 -16.67
CA GLU A 113 10.78 3.79 -17.62
C GLU A 113 10.39 2.44 -18.18
N LYS A 114 9.60 1.67 -17.45
CA LYS A 114 9.06 0.37 -17.87
C LYS A 114 7.62 0.48 -18.35
N GLN A 115 7.15 1.69 -18.63
CA GLN A 115 5.79 1.97 -19.10
C GLN A 115 4.71 1.52 -18.12
N ILE A 116 5.01 1.57 -16.82
CA ILE A 116 4.06 1.29 -15.75
C ILE A 116 3.55 2.61 -15.19
N ASN A 117 2.25 2.72 -15.01
CA ASN A 117 1.63 3.91 -14.43
C ASN A 117 2.09 4.11 -12.98
N PRO A 118 2.15 5.35 -12.49
CA PRO A 118 2.55 5.61 -11.11
C PRO A 118 1.69 4.86 -10.09
N ILE A 119 2.32 4.46 -9.01
CA ILE A 119 1.63 3.89 -7.85
C ILE A 119 1.41 4.98 -6.80
N ASP A 120 0.41 4.74 -5.96
CA ASP A 120 0.06 5.68 -4.88
C ASP A 120 0.74 5.33 -3.56
N GLY A 121 1.11 4.06 -3.38
CA GLY A 121 1.75 3.62 -2.16
C GLY A 121 2.12 2.14 -2.18
N ILE A 122 2.41 1.63 -0.99
CA ILE A 122 2.83 0.25 -0.77
C ILE A 122 1.98 -0.33 0.37
N VAL A 123 1.43 -1.53 0.14
CA VAL A 123 0.78 -2.32 1.18
C VAL A 123 1.81 -3.29 1.72
N GLY A 124 2.15 -3.17 2.98
CA GLY A 124 3.20 -3.92 3.62
C GLY A 124 2.69 -5.05 4.52
N ALA A 125 3.63 -5.63 5.28
CA ALA A 125 3.33 -6.77 6.15
C ALA A 125 2.38 -6.43 7.31
N ASP A 126 2.25 -5.16 7.67
CA ASP A 126 1.32 -4.71 8.71
C ASP A 126 -0.15 -4.96 8.34
N VAL A 127 -0.44 -5.13 7.06
CA VAL A 127 -1.79 -5.44 6.56
C VAL A 127 -1.96 -6.93 6.30
N LEU A 128 -0.87 -7.60 5.98
CA LEU A 128 -0.91 -8.99 5.50
C LEU A 128 -0.82 -10.04 6.64
#